data_49929cbfe84bd8e50fab112fa473b2eb
#
_entry.id   49929cbfe84bd8e50fab112fa473b2eb
#
_cell.length_a   1.000
_cell.length_b   1.000
_cell.length_c   1.000
_cell.angle_alpha   90.00
_cell.angle_beta   90.00
_cell.angle_gamma   90.00
#
_symmetry.space_group_name_H-M   'P 1'
#
loop_
_entity.id
_entity.type
_entity.pdbx_description
1 polymer ?
#
loop_
_entity_poly.entity_id
_entity_poly.type
_entity_poly.pdbx_seq_one_letter_code
_entity_poly.pdbx_strand_id
1 'polypeptide(L)'
;MHAPGFAKYPDHEVKARPLDAEIEIYFENDAIAYTNTSILLTETDCRPVLYIPKLDLKDVDLIKSGEYDCPFKGKAEIYNLKHGTTVLDNAAWSYEEPYEEFQELKGHVAFYPNQYLKIKMEGNDDLGLIH
;
A
#
# COMPACT_ATOMS: atom_id res chain seq x y z
N MET A 1 -20.00 -5.23 -3.11
CA MET A 1 -19.87 -6.68 -2.87
C MET A 1 -19.07 -6.91 -1.60
N HIS A 2 -19.54 -7.77 -0.75
CA HIS A 2 -18.84 -8.09 0.49
C HIS A 2 -17.72 -9.11 0.26
N ALA A 3 -16.69 -9.03 1.11
CA ALA A 3 -15.56 -9.93 1.03
C ALA A 3 -15.97 -11.36 1.40
N PRO A 4 -15.77 -12.35 0.52
CA PRO A 4 -16.17 -13.72 0.81
C PRO A 4 -15.25 -14.42 1.81
N GLY A 5 -14.01 -13.95 1.97
CA GLY A 5 -13.02 -14.62 2.81
C GLY A 5 -13.39 -14.68 4.29
N PHE A 6 -14.10 -13.68 4.80
CA PHE A 6 -14.47 -13.62 6.23
C PHE A 6 -15.49 -14.70 6.60
N ALA A 7 -16.35 -15.08 5.69
CA ALA A 7 -17.28 -16.18 5.92
C ALA A 7 -16.56 -17.52 5.99
N LYS A 8 -15.52 -17.69 5.17
CA LYS A 8 -14.74 -18.93 5.09
C LYS A 8 -13.69 -19.02 6.20
N TYR A 9 -13.13 -17.89 6.61
CA TYR A 9 -12.07 -17.80 7.64
C TYR A 9 -12.48 -16.78 8.69
N PRO A 10 -13.40 -17.11 9.60
CA PRO A 10 -13.99 -16.13 10.53
C PRO A 10 -13.00 -15.56 11.56
N ASP A 11 -11.89 -16.26 11.82
CA ASP A 11 -10.87 -15.78 12.76
C ASP A 11 -9.83 -14.87 12.11
N HIS A 12 -9.88 -14.73 10.79
CA HIS A 12 -8.97 -13.85 10.08
C HIS A 12 -9.45 -12.41 10.18
N GLU A 13 -8.59 -11.53 10.68
CA GLU A 13 -8.91 -10.11 10.84
C GLU A 13 -8.09 -9.26 9.89
N VAL A 14 -8.75 -8.31 9.23
CA VAL A 14 -8.12 -7.26 8.44
C VAL A 14 -8.74 -5.94 8.87
N LYS A 15 -7.88 -5.00 9.27
CA LYS A 15 -8.33 -3.67 9.72
C LYS A 15 -7.56 -2.60 8.99
N ALA A 16 -8.27 -1.55 8.55
CA ALA A 16 -7.67 -0.40 7.91
C ALA A 16 -8.06 0.84 8.71
N ARG A 17 -7.08 1.72 8.96
CA ARG A 17 -7.32 2.99 9.66
C ARG A 17 -6.41 4.09 9.13
N PRO A 18 -6.85 5.36 9.24
CA PRO A 18 -5.94 6.47 8.98
C PRO A 18 -4.75 6.42 9.94
N LEU A 19 -3.57 6.75 9.43
CA LEU A 19 -2.37 6.84 10.24
C LEU A 19 -2.08 8.32 10.54
N ASP A 20 -1.90 8.64 11.83
CA ASP A 20 -1.55 9.99 12.25
C ASP A 20 -0.03 10.17 12.21
N ALA A 21 0.50 10.31 11.01
CA ALA A 21 1.92 10.49 10.77
C ALA A 21 2.18 11.10 9.40
N GLU A 22 3.33 11.73 9.26
CA GLU A 22 3.84 12.17 7.98
C GLU A 22 4.72 11.05 7.42
N ILE A 23 4.46 10.68 6.17
CA ILE A 23 5.18 9.62 5.47
C ILE A 23 5.91 10.22 4.29
N GLU A 24 7.20 9.91 4.19
CA GLU A 24 8.00 10.20 3.02
C GLU A 24 8.54 8.88 2.46
N ILE A 25 8.49 8.72 1.15
CA ILE A 25 9.06 7.56 0.48
C ILE A 25 10.14 8.03 -0.46
N TYR A 26 11.31 7.39 -0.38
CA TYR A 26 12.47 7.70 -1.21
C TYR A 26 12.80 6.52 -2.08
N PHE A 27 13.06 6.82 -3.35
CA PHE A 27 13.67 5.88 -4.29
C PHE A 27 15.15 6.25 -4.33
N GLU A 28 15.99 5.45 -3.66
CA GLU A 28 17.37 5.81 -3.36
C GLU A 28 17.43 7.15 -2.61
N ASN A 29 17.92 8.21 -3.25
CA ASN A 29 18.00 9.54 -2.62
C ASN A 29 16.89 10.49 -3.06
N ASP A 30 15.99 10.04 -3.93
CA ASP A 30 14.95 10.88 -4.50
C ASP A 30 13.61 10.67 -3.82
N ALA A 31 12.99 11.73 -3.32
CA ALA A 31 11.66 11.66 -2.74
C ALA A 31 10.64 11.39 -3.84
N ILE A 32 9.84 10.33 -3.70
CA ILE A 32 8.81 9.96 -4.67
C ILE A 32 7.40 10.02 -4.09
N ALA A 33 7.27 10.21 -2.79
CA ALA A 33 5.96 10.39 -2.16
C ALA A 33 6.11 11.17 -0.86
N TYR A 34 5.09 11.97 -0.57
CA TYR A 34 4.89 12.61 0.73
C TYR A 34 3.40 12.62 1.01
N THR A 35 3.01 12.13 2.18
CA THR A 35 1.61 12.16 2.58
C THR A 35 1.46 12.24 4.09
N ASN A 36 0.38 12.87 4.54
CA ASN A 36 -0.07 12.82 5.93
C ASN A 36 -1.45 12.15 6.02
N THR A 37 -1.89 11.50 4.95
CA THR A 37 -3.19 10.83 4.87
C THR A 37 -3.04 9.37 4.44
N SER A 38 -1.99 8.70 4.89
CA SER A 38 -1.83 7.29 4.64
C SER A 38 -2.83 6.46 5.43
N ILE A 39 -3.06 5.25 4.96
CA ILE A 39 -3.90 4.27 5.64
C ILE A 39 -3.03 3.11 6.06
N LEU A 40 -3.13 2.75 7.35
CA LEU A 40 -2.46 1.57 7.87
C LEU A 40 -3.42 0.40 7.79
N LEU A 41 -2.97 -0.69 7.18
CA LEU A 41 -3.70 -1.94 7.15
C LEU A 41 -2.96 -2.97 7.99
N THR A 42 -3.68 -3.57 8.94
CA THR A 42 -3.18 -4.68 9.74
C THR A 42 -3.99 -5.93 9.44
N GLU A 43 -3.31 -7.05 9.34
CA GLU A 43 -3.91 -8.31 8.96
C GLU A 43 -3.31 -9.44 9.78
N THR A 44 -4.15 -10.42 10.14
CA THR A 44 -3.73 -11.60 10.91
C THR A 44 -2.52 -12.25 10.24
N ASP A 45 -1.46 -12.49 11.04
CA ASP A 45 -0.22 -13.15 10.61
C ASP A 45 0.56 -12.43 9.51
N CYS A 46 0.26 -11.15 9.26
CA CYS A 46 0.94 -10.35 8.25
C CYS A 46 1.59 -9.13 8.87
N ARG A 47 2.61 -8.60 8.21
CA ARG A 47 3.19 -7.30 8.58
C ARG A 47 2.20 -6.19 8.28
N PRO A 48 2.16 -5.12 9.08
CA PRO A 48 1.39 -3.94 8.73
C PRO A 48 1.83 -3.35 7.39
N VAL A 49 0.87 -2.81 6.64
CA VAL A 49 1.12 -2.24 5.32
C VAL A 49 0.59 -0.81 5.30
N LEU A 50 1.39 0.10 4.73
CA LEU A 50 0.98 1.48 4.50
C LEU A 50 0.48 1.63 3.07
N TYR A 51 -0.70 2.24 2.96
CA TYR A 51 -1.30 2.61 1.67
C TYR A 51 -1.24 4.13 1.52
N ILE A 52 -0.65 4.57 0.43
CA ILE A 52 -0.38 5.98 0.14
C ILE A 52 -1.33 6.44 -0.96
N PRO A 53 -1.98 7.62 -0.83
CA PRO A 53 -2.79 8.15 -1.93
C PRO A 53 -1.93 8.26 -3.20
N LYS A 54 -2.44 7.75 -4.31
CA LYS A 54 -1.72 7.85 -5.59
C LYS A 54 -1.44 9.30 -5.98
N LEU A 55 -2.30 10.22 -5.56
CA LEU A 55 -2.14 11.64 -5.83
C LEU A 55 -0.92 12.26 -5.13
N ASP A 56 -0.39 11.59 -4.13
CA ASP A 56 0.78 12.06 -3.37
C ASP A 56 2.10 11.50 -3.90
N LEU A 57 2.04 10.72 -4.98
CA LEU A 57 3.24 10.28 -5.69
C LEU A 57 3.76 11.39 -6.59
N LYS A 58 5.08 11.45 -6.76
CA LYS A 58 5.70 12.37 -7.70
C LYS A 58 6.92 11.71 -8.35
N ASP A 59 7.16 12.06 -9.61
CA ASP A 59 8.32 11.62 -10.39
C ASP A 59 8.42 10.10 -10.54
N VAL A 60 7.30 9.40 -10.43
CA VAL A 60 7.22 7.96 -10.67
C VAL A 60 6.00 7.64 -11.48
N ASP A 61 6.10 6.59 -12.28
CA ASP A 61 4.99 6.02 -13.02
C ASP A 61 4.69 4.62 -12.51
N LEU A 62 3.40 4.34 -12.35
CA LEU A 62 2.91 3.01 -12.04
C LEU A 62 2.48 2.34 -13.35
N ILE A 63 3.17 1.28 -13.72
CA ILE A 63 2.88 0.57 -14.97
C ILE A 63 2.31 -0.79 -14.60
N LYS A 64 1.04 -1.03 -14.94
CA LYS A 64 0.38 -2.27 -14.58
C LYS A 64 1.13 -3.47 -15.16
N SER A 65 1.46 -4.42 -14.30
CA SER A 65 2.21 -5.64 -14.66
C SER A 65 1.44 -6.92 -14.36
N GLY A 66 0.38 -6.87 -13.58
CA GLY A 66 -0.38 -8.06 -13.25
C GLY A 66 -1.59 -7.77 -12.37
N GLU A 67 -2.25 -8.86 -11.96
CA GLU A 67 -3.42 -8.81 -11.10
C GLU A 67 -3.36 -9.95 -10.08
N TYR A 68 -4.03 -9.76 -8.95
CA TYR A 68 -4.12 -10.77 -7.89
C TYR A 68 -5.48 -10.64 -7.21
N ASP A 69 -6.14 -11.77 -6.97
CA ASP A 69 -7.42 -11.79 -6.27
C ASP A 69 -7.20 -12.11 -4.79
N CYS A 70 -7.61 -11.18 -3.93
CA CYS A 70 -7.59 -11.38 -2.48
C CYS A 70 -9.02 -11.60 -1.99
N PRO A 71 -9.30 -12.72 -1.27
CA PRO A 71 -10.65 -12.99 -0.81
C PRO A 71 -11.14 -12.04 0.28
N PHE A 72 -10.25 -11.24 0.86
CA PHE A 72 -10.60 -10.28 1.92
C PHE A 72 -10.69 -8.85 1.42
N LYS A 73 -9.85 -8.44 0.45
CA LYS A 73 -9.73 -7.04 0.06
C LYS A 73 -10.24 -6.75 -1.35
N GLY A 74 -10.21 -7.72 -2.24
CA GLY A 74 -10.67 -7.57 -3.62
C GLY A 74 -9.59 -7.90 -4.63
N LYS A 75 -9.75 -7.39 -5.84
CA LYS A 75 -8.75 -7.59 -6.89
C LYS A 75 -7.67 -6.54 -6.80
N ALA A 76 -6.43 -6.98 -6.62
CA ALA A 76 -5.26 -6.10 -6.63
C ALA A 76 -4.74 -5.94 -8.05
N GLU A 77 -4.32 -4.73 -8.38
CA GLU A 77 -3.48 -4.46 -9.54
C GLU A 77 -2.03 -4.37 -9.06
N ILE A 78 -1.14 -5.02 -9.79
CA ILE A 78 0.29 -5.03 -9.49
C ILE A 78 1.00 -4.16 -10.50
N TYR A 79 1.98 -3.37 -10.04
CA TYR A 79 2.66 -2.39 -10.88
C TYR A 79 4.16 -2.55 -10.85
N ASN A 80 4.76 -2.29 -12.02
CA ASN A 80 6.16 -1.91 -12.10
C ASN A 80 6.25 -0.43 -11.71
N LEU A 81 7.33 -0.06 -11.04
CA LEU A 81 7.58 1.31 -10.62
C LEU A 81 8.70 1.88 -11.48
N LYS A 82 8.40 2.94 -12.23
CA LYS A 82 9.39 3.59 -13.07
C LYS A 82 9.75 4.95 -12.51
N HIS A 83 11.04 5.18 -12.31
CA HIS A 83 11.60 6.45 -11.88
C HIS A 83 12.81 6.79 -12.77
N GLY A 84 12.69 7.83 -13.56
CA GLY A 84 13.71 8.13 -14.58
C GLY A 84 13.83 6.98 -15.57
N THR A 85 15.02 6.39 -15.68
CA THR A 85 15.27 5.24 -16.55
C THR A 85 15.27 3.92 -15.79
N THR A 86 15.05 3.95 -14.48
CA THR A 86 15.06 2.75 -13.63
C THR A 86 13.65 2.21 -13.48
N VAL A 87 13.50 0.89 -13.69
CA VAL A 87 12.22 0.20 -13.51
C VAL A 87 12.40 -0.91 -12.48
N LEU A 88 11.55 -0.90 -11.46
CA LEU A 88 11.46 -1.99 -10.49
C LEU A 88 10.23 -2.83 -10.84
N ASP A 89 10.45 -4.11 -11.15
CA ASP A 89 9.37 -5.00 -11.53
C ASP A 89 8.54 -5.40 -10.32
N ASN A 90 7.21 -5.38 -10.48
CA ASN A 90 6.26 -5.83 -9.47
C ASN A 90 6.54 -5.21 -8.09
N ALA A 91 6.72 -3.89 -8.08
CA ALA A 91 7.19 -3.17 -6.90
C ALA A 91 6.06 -2.55 -6.05
N ALA A 92 4.84 -2.51 -6.58
CA ALA A 92 3.72 -1.87 -5.90
C ALA A 92 2.40 -2.55 -6.26
N TRP A 93 1.38 -2.30 -5.45
CA TRP A 93 0.03 -2.80 -5.74
C TRP A 93 -1.03 -1.85 -5.21
N SER A 94 -2.24 -1.96 -5.76
CA SER A 94 -3.40 -1.22 -5.28
C SER A 94 -4.67 -2.04 -5.42
N TYR A 95 -5.70 -1.64 -4.69
CA TYR A 95 -7.05 -2.21 -4.80
C TYR A 95 -7.97 -1.14 -5.37
N GLU A 96 -8.18 -1.13 -6.70
CA GLU A 96 -9.03 -0.12 -7.34
C GLU A 96 -10.51 -0.44 -7.24
N GLU A 97 -10.85 -1.71 -7.05
CA GLU A 97 -12.20 -2.17 -6.80
C GLU A 97 -12.22 -3.04 -5.55
N PRO A 98 -11.95 -2.46 -4.36
CA PRO A 98 -11.95 -3.23 -3.13
C PRO A 98 -13.37 -3.65 -2.75
N TYR A 99 -13.48 -4.71 -1.95
CA TYR A 99 -14.75 -5.07 -1.36
C TYR A 99 -15.26 -3.96 -0.44
N GLU A 100 -16.57 -3.98 -0.12
CA GLU A 100 -17.21 -2.90 0.64
C GLU A 100 -16.51 -2.62 1.99
N GLU A 101 -15.95 -3.65 2.59
CA GLU A 101 -15.24 -3.53 3.87
C GLU A 101 -13.98 -2.66 3.78
N PHE A 102 -13.43 -2.44 2.59
CA PHE A 102 -12.14 -1.74 2.41
C PHE A 102 -12.17 -0.66 1.33
N GLN A 103 -13.30 0.03 1.21
CA GLN A 103 -13.45 1.11 0.22
C GLN A 103 -12.43 2.23 0.41
N GLU A 104 -11.93 2.42 1.63
CA GLU A 104 -10.90 3.42 1.91
C GLU A 104 -9.57 3.15 1.17
N LEU A 105 -9.32 1.91 0.74
CA LEU A 105 -8.09 1.58 0.01
C LEU A 105 -8.11 2.04 -1.45
N LYS A 106 -9.27 2.36 -1.99
CA LYS A 106 -9.38 2.81 -3.38
C LYS A 106 -8.56 4.07 -3.60
N GLY A 107 -7.81 4.12 -4.69
CA GLY A 107 -6.96 5.26 -5.02
C GLY A 107 -5.67 5.33 -4.22
N HIS A 108 -5.34 4.29 -3.46
CA HIS A 108 -4.11 4.20 -2.69
C HIS A 108 -3.21 3.09 -3.23
N VAL A 109 -1.92 3.23 -2.99
CA VAL A 109 -0.91 2.27 -3.45
C VAL A 109 -0.01 1.89 -2.29
N ALA A 110 0.40 0.63 -2.25
CA ALA A 110 1.38 0.11 -1.31
C ALA A 110 2.62 -0.35 -2.07
N PHE A 111 3.76 -0.37 -1.40
CA PHE A 111 5.03 -0.75 -2.02
C PHE A 111 5.58 -2.00 -1.35
N TYR A 112 6.07 -2.94 -2.17
CA TYR A 112 6.81 -4.08 -1.64
C TYR A 112 8.15 -3.61 -1.10
N PRO A 113 8.58 -4.11 0.07
CA PRO A 113 9.90 -3.80 0.60
C PRO A 113 10.99 -4.22 -0.40
N ASN A 114 11.94 -3.32 -0.65
CA ASN A 114 13.10 -3.64 -1.47
C ASN A 114 14.25 -2.70 -1.12
N GLN A 115 15.45 -3.03 -1.61
CA GLN A 115 16.65 -2.28 -1.24
C GLN A 115 16.69 -0.85 -1.78
N TYR A 116 15.87 -0.52 -2.79
CA TYR A 116 15.88 0.80 -3.41
C TYR A 116 14.91 1.77 -2.75
N LEU A 117 13.94 1.27 -1.97
CA LEU A 117 12.90 2.10 -1.37
C LEU A 117 13.12 2.26 0.13
N LYS A 118 12.99 3.50 0.60
CA LYS A 118 13.06 3.82 2.03
C LYS A 118 11.81 4.57 2.43
N ILE A 119 11.25 4.20 3.57
CA ILE A 119 10.09 4.86 4.14
C ILE A 119 10.52 5.57 5.41
N LYS A 120 10.27 6.88 5.49
CA LYS A 120 10.45 7.66 6.71
C LYS A 120 9.10 8.02 7.27
N MET A 121 8.95 7.86 8.57
CA MET A 121 7.72 8.18 9.26
C MET A 121 8.00 9.09 10.44
N GLU A 122 7.21 10.16 10.56
CA GLU A 122 7.29 11.08 11.68
C GLU A 122 5.88 11.50 12.07
N GLY A 123 5.56 11.39 13.36
CA GLY A 123 4.23 11.75 13.84
C GLY A 123 3.88 11.09 15.15
N ASN A 124 2.58 11.07 15.47
CA ASN A 124 2.07 10.57 16.73
C ASN A 124 1.94 9.04 16.78
N ASP A 125 1.88 8.40 15.63
CA ASP A 125 1.86 6.94 15.55
C ASP A 125 3.29 6.40 15.43
N ASP A 126 3.63 5.45 16.26
CA ASP A 126 4.89 4.71 16.17
C ASP A 126 4.53 3.24 16.09
N LEU A 127 4.71 2.67 14.92
CA LEU A 127 4.25 1.31 14.65
C LEU A 127 5.40 0.32 14.54
N GLY A 128 6.64 0.78 14.57
CA GLY A 128 7.80 -0.08 14.42
C GLY A 128 7.80 -0.87 13.10
N LEU A 129 7.09 -0.40 12.10
CA LEU A 129 6.92 -1.13 10.84
C LEU A 129 7.87 -0.69 9.75
N ILE A 130 8.83 0.07 10.10
CA ILE A 130 9.74 0.69 9.15
C ILE A 130 10.69 -0.36 8.59
N HIS A 131 10.95 -0.28 7.34
CA HIS A 131 11.84 -1.20 6.62
C HIS A 131 13.30 -0.88 6.81
#